data_7064632e88775e13cd3bf23e3cb97db9
#
_entry.id   7064632e88775e13cd3bf23e3cb97db9
#
_cell.length_a   1.000
_cell.length_b   1.000
_cell.length_c   1.000
_cell.angle_alpha   90.00
_cell.angle_beta   90.00
_cell.angle_gamma   90.00
#
_symmetry.space_group_name_H-M   'P 1'
#
loop_
_entity.id
_entity.type
_entity.pdbx_description
1 polymer ?
#
loop_
_entity_poly.entity_id
_entity_poly.type
_entity_poly.pdbx_seq_one_letter_code
_entity_poly.pdbx_strand_id
1 'polypeptide(L)'
;MTTLSATSRTESISDHARMVRRARQGLLIFIVFLIPLSLFGYWFNINHNDLPLNLPIMPLMFAPGLASILTRLLRREGFADVSFRRRDMKVGKTFLFAYGFPIIVGVAAYGFAFLTGLAKFEPPSMPLAVGSPLAKFAAGLALAATAGVLLSFPTSAGEEIGWRGYLLPRMIEARIPQPILVSSLVWGAWHLPVLFAGVYATGPSLWVSAIGLLITAVAVGAILAWLRLGTGSIWPCILLHATWNGLINAGFTLAVHNHVENMWVGETGIIVVVTLVMAALLLKNKLKPAQSLCS
;
A
#
# COMPACT_ATOMS: atom_id res chain seq x y z
N MET A 1 21.12 40.78 28.46
CA MET A 1 21.22 39.44 27.83
C MET A 1 19.90 38.74 27.60
N THR A 2 18.75 39.28 28.00
CA THR A 2 17.42 38.63 28.00
C THR A 2 16.54 38.87 26.75
N THR A 3 16.86 39.85 25.94
CA THR A 3 16.05 40.28 24.77
C THR A 3 16.29 39.43 23.51
N LEU A 4 17.49 38.88 23.32
CA LEU A 4 17.84 38.02 22.17
C LEU A 4 17.13 36.64 22.22
N SER A 5 16.75 36.14 23.40
CA SER A 5 16.05 34.83 23.54
C SER A 5 14.57 34.91 23.22
N ALA A 6 13.91 36.05 23.45
CA ALA A 6 12.49 36.23 23.21
C ALA A 6 12.16 36.39 21.72
N THR A 7 12.97 37.14 20.97
CA THR A 7 12.83 37.32 19.51
C THR A 7 13.05 36.01 18.75
N SER A 8 14.09 35.25 19.08
CA SER A 8 14.37 33.96 18.44
C SER A 8 13.23 32.94 18.71
N ARG A 9 12.60 32.96 19.89
CA ARG A 9 11.48 32.09 20.25
C ARG A 9 10.20 32.45 19.48
N THR A 10 9.94 33.76 19.30
CA THR A 10 8.77 34.24 18.55
C THR A 10 8.89 33.96 17.05
N GLU A 11 10.08 34.11 16.48
CA GLU A 11 10.38 33.76 15.10
C GLU A 11 10.20 32.25 14.86
N SER A 12 10.71 31.40 15.75
CA SER A 12 10.55 29.94 15.67
C SER A 12 9.08 29.51 15.72
N ILE A 13 8.26 30.13 16.58
CA ILE A 13 6.81 29.84 16.68
C ILE A 13 6.09 30.27 15.38
N SER A 14 6.44 31.43 14.83
CA SER A 14 5.84 31.93 13.57
C SER A 14 6.17 31.05 12.36
N ASP A 15 7.40 30.54 12.30
CA ASP A 15 7.87 29.65 11.23
C ASP A 15 7.18 28.30 11.31
N HIS A 16 7.03 27.77 12.51
CA HIS A 16 6.32 26.52 12.75
C HIS A 16 4.83 26.61 12.34
N ALA A 17 4.13 27.68 12.75
CA ALA A 17 2.74 27.89 12.34
C ALA A 17 2.57 28.03 10.82
N ARG A 18 3.54 28.69 10.15
CA ARG A 18 3.58 28.79 8.69
C ARG A 18 3.75 27.43 8.02
N MET A 19 4.63 26.57 8.54
CA MET A 19 4.85 25.22 8.02
C MET A 19 3.59 24.38 8.13
N VAL A 20 2.93 24.34 9.29
CA VAL A 20 1.67 23.62 9.51
C VAL A 20 0.58 24.11 8.54
N ARG A 21 0.43 25.44 8.38
CA ARG A 21 -0.55 26.00 7.46
C ARG A 21 -0.26 25.60 6.01
N ARG A 22 1.00 25.64 5.59
CA ARG A 22 1.41 25.22 4.24
C ARG A 22 1.10 23.74 4.01
N ALA A 23 1.38 22.88 4.97
CA ALA A 23 1.08 21.44 4.87
C ALA A 23 -0.42 21.19 4.75
N ARG A 24 -1.25 21.87 5.54
CA ARG A 24 -2.72 21.77 5.46
C ARG A 24 -3.27 22.24 4.11
N GLN A 25 -2.76 23.33 3.56
CA GLN A 25 -3.11 23.80 2.22
C GLN A 25 -2.70 22.78 1.15
N GLY A 26 -1.51 22.18 1.28
CA GLY A 26 -1.07 21.12 0.39
C GLY A 26 -2.00 19.91 0.41
N LEU A 27 -2.42 19.47 1.59
CA LEU A 27 -3.39 18.36 1.73
C LEU A 27 -4.73 18.69 1.05
N LEU A 28 -5.26 19.90 1.23
CA LEU A 28 -6.49 20.30 0.57
C LEU A 28 -6.37 20.27 -0.96
N ILE A 29 -5.30 20.83 -1.52
CA ILE A 29 -5.06 20.83 -2.97
C ILE A 29 -4.87 19.41 -3.49
N PHE A 30 -4.14 18.55 -2.75
CA PHE A 30 -3.99 17.15 -3.09
C PHE A 30 -5.34 16.43 -3.18
N ILE A 31 -6.25 16.66 -2.23
CA ILE A 31 -7.60 16.09 -2.24
C ILE A 31 -8.42 16.62 -3.44
N VAL A 32 -8.30 17.92 -3.75
CA VAL A 32 -8.98 18.54 -4.88
C VAL A 32 -8.57 17.89 -6.22
N PHE A 33 -7.29 17.51 -6.38
CA PHE A 33 -6.85 16.75 -7.55
C PHE A 33 -7.17 15.26 -7.47
N LEU A 34 -7.05 14.67 -6.27
CA LEU A 34 -7.26 13.24 -6.06
C LEU A 34 -8.70 12.83 -6.40
N ILE A 35 -9.69 13.61 -5.97
CA ILE A 35 -11.11 13.26 -6.17
C ILE A 35 -11.45 13.10 -7.66
N PRO A 36 -11.27 14.09 -8.55
CA PRO A 36 -11.64 13.94 -9.96
C PRO A 36 -10.82 12.86 -10.68
N LEU A 37 -9.53 12.73 -10.38
CA LEU A 37 -8.70 11.67 -10.94
C LEU A 37 -9.18 10.27 -10.51
N SER A 38 -9.56 10.12 -9.24
CA SER A 38 -10.10 8.86 -8.73
C SER A 38 -11.49 8.57 -9.31
N LEU A 39 -12.37 9.56 -9.41
CA LEU A 39 -13.68 9.39 -10.04
C LEU A 39 -13.58 8.92 -11.50
N PHE A 40 -12.64 9.51 -12.27
CA PHE A 40 -12.35 9.02 -13.62
C PHE A 40 -11.81 7.58 -13.58
N GLY A 41 -10.87 7.27 -12.68
CA GLY A 41 -10.32 5.93 -12.53
C GLY A 41 -11.37 4.88 -12.14
N TYR A 42 -12.29 5.20 -11.23
CA TYR A 42 -13.42 4.33 -10.87
C TYR A 42 -14.34 4.09 -12.06
N TRP A 43 -14.76 5.17 -12.71
CA TRP A 43 -15.62 5.09 -13.90
C TRP A 43 -14.96 4.21 -14.98
N PHE A 44 -13.69 4.45 -15.28
CA PHE A 44 -12.97 3.69 -16.29
C PHE A 44 -12.84 2.22 -15.92
N ASN A 45 -12.46 1.90 -14.68
CA ASN A 45 -12.30 0.53 -14.22
C ASN A 45 -13.62 -0.25 -14.22
N ILE A 46 -14.71 0.37 -13.77
CA ILE A 46 -16.02 -0.29 -13.68
C ILE A 46 -16.62 -0.56 -15.07
N ASN A 47 -16.44 0.35 -16.02
CA ASN A 47 -17.06 0.24 -17.34
C ASN A 47 -16.21 -0.48 -18.39
N HIS A 48 -14.94 -0.78 -18.10
CA HIS A 48 -14.02 -1.41 -19.04
C HIS A 48 -13.28 -2.60 -18.43
N ASN A 49 -13.90 -3.30 -17.47
CA ASN A 49 -13.28 -4.42 -16.76
C ASN A 49 -13.05 -5.67 -17.64
N ASP A 50 -13.53 -5.65 -18.87
CA ASP A 50 -13.30 -6.64 -19.92
C ASP A 50 -11.94 -6.50 -20.62
N LEU A 51 -11.26 -5.36 -20.47
CA LEU A 51 -9.94 -5.15 -21.06
C LEU A 51 -8.86 -6.03 -20.39
N PRO A 52 -7.90 -6.55 -21.17
CA PRO A 52 -6.87 -7.46 -20.67
C PRO A 52 -5.83 -6.76 -19.77
N LEU A 53 -5.00 -7.56 -19.09
CA LEU A 53 -3.77 -7.14 -18.41
C LEU A 53 -3.97 -6.10 -17.28
N ASN A 54 -5.10 -6.09 -16.62
CA ASN A 54 -5.43 -5.09 -15.58
C ASN A 54 -5.35 -3.63 -16.08
N LEU A 55 -5.47 -3.40 -17.38
CA LEU A 55 -5.50 -2.05 -17.97
C LEU A 55 -6.57 -1.15 -17.34
N PRO A 56 -7.80 -1.66 -17.03
CA PRO A 56 -8.85 -0.83 -16.46
C PRO A 56 -8.51 -0.19 -15.12
N ILE A 57 -7.72 -0.86 -14.28
CA ILE A 57 -7.37 -0.33 -12.94
C ILE A 57 -6.26 0.73 -12.99
N MET A 58 -5.49 0.80 -14.10
CA MET A 58 -4.32 1.68 -14.19
C MET A 58 -4.64 3.16 -13.94
N PRO A 59 -5.68 3.78 -14.55
CA PRO A 59 -5.99 5.19 -14.27
C PRO A 59 -6.25 5.46 -12.79
N LEU A 60 -6.89 4.49 -12.10
CA LEU A 60 -7.12 4.57 -10.67
C LEU A 60 -5.80 4.50 -9.91
N MET A 61 -4.96 3.50 -10.17
CA MET A 61 -3.68 3.29 -9.48
C MET A 61 -2.71 4.47 -9.62
N PHE A 62 -2.76 5.21 -10.74
CA PHE A 62 -1.94 6.40 -10.95
C PHE A 62 -2.55 7.68 -10.35
N ALA A 63 -3.84 7.70 -10.00
CA ALA A 63 -4.53 8.91 -9.51
C ALA A 63 -3.83 9.56 -8.29
N PRO A 64 -3.41 8.84 -7.24
CA PRO A 64 -2.72 9.45 -6.10
C PRO A 64 -1.37 10.07 -6.48
N GLY A 65 -0.59 9.39 -7.31
CA GLY A 65 0.70 9.89 -7.79
C GLY A 65 0.55 11.15 -8.65
N LEU A 66 -0.40 11.14 -9.57
CA LEU A 66 -0.74 12.31 -10.40
C LEU A 66 -1.22 13.48 -9.54
N ALA A 67 -2.11 13.24 -8.56
CA ALA A 67 -2.55 14.26 -7.61
C ALA A 67 -1.36 14.88 -6.85
N SER A 68 -0.40 14.04 -6.41
CA SER A 68 0.83 14.49 -5.79
C SER A 68 1.67 15.37 -6.73
N ILE A 69 1.87 14.93 -7.96
CA ILE A 69 2.65 15.67 -8.98
C ILE A 69 1.99 17.02 -9.26
N LEU A 70 0.69 17.06 -9.55
CA LEU A 70 -0.05 18.28 -9.84
C LEU A 70 -0.02 19.26 -8.66
N THR A 71 -0.20 18.75 -7.43
CA THR A 71 -0.11 19.58 -6.22
C THR A 71 1.26 20.21 -6.08
N ARG A 72 2.33 19.43 -6.27
CA ARG A 72 3.72 19.91 -6.17
C ARG A 72 4.06 20.95 -7.22
N LEU A 73 3.60 20.74 -8.46
CA LEU A 73 3.79 21.68 -9.55
C LEU A 73 3.07 23.00 -9.26
N LEU A 74 1.79 22.95 -8.86
CA LEU A 74 1.00 24.15 -8.54
C LEU A 74 1.61 24.94 -7.38
N ARG A 75 2.11 24.24 -6.34
CA ARG A 75 2.69 24.86 -5.15
C ARG A 75 4.19 25.15 -5.25
N ARG A 76 4.83 24.72 -6.32
CA ARG A 76 6.28 24.83 -6.54
C ARG A 76 7.10 24.21 -5.39
N GLU A 77 6.67 23.07 -4.86
CA GLU A 77 7.30 22.40 -3.71
C GLU A 77 8.51 21.54 -4.10
N GLY A 78 8.67 21.19 -5.39
CA GLY A 78 9.69 20.28 -5.86
C GLY A 78 9.39 18.81 -5.48
N PHE A 79 10.36 17.92 -5.72
CA PHE A 79 10.21 16.48 -5.56
C PHE A 79 11.22 15.84 -4.58
N ALA A 80 12.01 16.66 -3.90
CA ALA A 80 13.08 16.15 -3.03
C ALA A 80 12.57 15.29 -1.86
N ASP A 81 11.40 15.62 -1.32
CA ASP A 81 10.75 14.92 -0.20
C ASP A 81 9.94 13.68 -0.62
N VAL A 82 9.73 13.40 -1.92
CA VAL A 82 9.29 12.09 -2.40
C VAL A 82 10.31 11.01 -2.04
N SER A 83 11.58 11.44 -1.90
CA SER A 83 12.66 10.59 -1.39
C SER A 83 12.97 9.39 -2.29
N PHE A 84 13.18 9.66 -3.57
CA PHE A 84 13.78 8.68 -4.49
C PHE A 84 15.26 8.41 -4.17
N ARG A 85 15.84 9.10 -3.19
CA ARG A 85 17.23 8.94 -2.79
C ARG A 85 17.40 7.73 -1.87
N ARG A 86 18.52 7.04 -2.03
CA ARG A 86 19.01 6.06 -1.06
C ARG A 86 19.77 6.84 0.02
N ARG A 87 19.24 6.95 1.23
CA ARG A 87 20.01 7.39 2.38
C ARG A 87 20.53 6.13 3.09
N ASP A 88 21.80 6.14 3.52
CA ASP A 88 22.60 5.20 4.32
C ASP A 88 21.89 4.00 4.94
N MET A 89 21.11 3.32 4.14
CA MET A 89 20.34 2.15 4.56
C MET A 89 21.22 0.91 4.49
N LYS A 90 20.97 -0.01 5.40
CA LYS A 90 21.32 -1.43 5.20
C LYS A 90 20.45 -1.95 4.04
N VAL A 91 20.70 -1.42 2.83
CA VAL A 91 19.88 -1.54 1.60
C VAL A 91 19.41 -2.97 1.41
N GLY A 92 20.33 -3.95 1.47
CA GLY A 92 20.00 -5.35 1.24
C GLY A 92 18.97 -5.90 2.22
N LYS A 93 19.09 -5.61 3.52
CA LYS A 93 18.14 -6.13 4.54
C LYS A 93 16.74 -5.53 4.39
N THR A 94 16.65 -4.25 4.04
CA THR A 94 15.35 -3.57 3.89
C THR A 94 14.63 -4.03 2.62
N PHE A 95 15.36 -4.19 1.51
CA PHE A 95 14.78 -4.71 0.27
C PHE A 95 14.43 -6.19 0.39
N LEU A 96 15.26 -6.99 1.09
CA LEU A 96 14.93 -8.38 1.40
C LEU A 96 13.67 -8.48 2.26
N PHE A 97 13.51 -7.61 3.26
CA PHE A 97 12.28 -7.53 4.05
C PHE A 97 11.09 -7.13 3.18
N ALA A 98 11.22 -6.06 2.37
CA ALA A 98 10.13 -5.55 1.54
C ALA A 98 9.62 -6.61 0.53
N TYR A 99 10.53 -7.39 -0.04
CA TYR A 99 10.21 -8.48 -0.95
C TYR A 99 9.75 -9.75 -0.21
N GLY A 100 10.41 -10.12 0.87
CA GLY A 100 10.16 -11.38 1.60
C GLY A 100 8.92 -11.34 2.48
N PHE A 101 8.52 -10.17 2.98
CA PHE A 101 7.39 -10.05 3.91
C PHE A 101 6.06 -10.57 3.31
N PRO A 102 5.64 -10.17 2.08
CA PRO A 102 4.43 -10.73 1.48
C PRO A 102 4.52 -12.24 1.22
N ILE A 103 5.71 -12.76 0.90
CA ILE A 103 5.93 -14.21 0.74
C ILE A 103 5.64 -14.94 2.06
N ILE A 104 6.20 -14.45 3.17
CA ILE A 104 6.03 -15.06 4.50
C ILE A 104 4.55 -15.03 4.90
N VAL A 105 3.87 -13.90 4.71
CA VAL A 105 2.43 -13.78 5.00
C VAL A 105 1.63 -14.75 4.13
N GLY A 106 1.91 -14.82 2.83
CA GLY A 106 1.23 -15.73 1.90
C GLY A 106 1.44 -17.19 2.28
N VAL A 107 2.68 -17.61 2.49
CA VAL A 107 3.00 -19.00 2.90
C VAL A 107 2.30 -19.35 4.22
N ALA A 108 2.32 -18.47 5.22
CA ALA A 108 1.68 -18.71 6.50
C ALA A 108 0.16 -18.80 6.37
N ALA A 109 -0.47 -17.83 5.69
CA ALA A 109 -1.93 -17.76 5.58
C ALA A 109 -2.50 -18.87 4.69
N TYR A 110 -1.98 -19.02 3.49
CA TYR A 110 -2.49 -20.03 2.55
C TYR A 110 -2.07 -21.44 2.97
N GLY A 111 -0.85 -21.62 3.50
CA GLY A 111 -0.42 -22.88 4.06
C GLY A 111 -1.34 -23.34 5.19
N PHE A 112 -1.68 -22.47 6.12
CA PHE A 112 -2.66 -22.76 7.18
C PHE A 112 -4.04 -23.10 6.61
N ALA A 113 -4.54 -22.33 5.65
CA ALA A 113 -5.84 -22.55 5.03
C ALA A 113 -5.93 -23.93 4.32
N PHE A 114 -4.88 -24.31 3.60
CA PHE A 114 -4.82 -25.62 2.93
C PHE A 114 -4.67 -26.79 3.92
N LEU A 115 -3.84 -26.66 4.94
CA LEU A 115 -3.64 -27.70 5.96
C LEU A 115 -4.88 -27.95 6.81
N THR A 116 -5.69 -26.92 7.06
CA THR A 116 -6.93 -27.03 7.84
C THR A 116 -8.15 -27.35 6.99
N GLY A 117 -8.04 -27.36 5.66
CA GLY A 117 -9.16 -27.57 4.75
C GLY A 117 -10.13 -26.38 4.63
N LEU A 118 -9.77 -25.21 5.19
CA LEU A 118 -10.57 -23.98 5.06
C LEU A 118 -10.55 -23.42 3.63
N ALA A 119 -9.49 -23.70 2.88
CA ALA A 119 -9.42 -23.46 1.45
C ALA A 119 -8.98 -24.76 0.75
N LYS A 120 -9.59 -25.04 -0.40
CA LYS A 120 -9.23 -26.21 -1.19
C LYS A 120 -8.06 -25.85 -2.11
N PHE A 121 -6.97 -26.62 -2.03
CA PHE A 121 -5.85 -26.47 -2.96
C PHE A 121 -6.25 -27.01 -4.34
N GLU A 122 -6.22 -26.13 -5.33
CA GLU A 122 -6.38 -26.48 -6.75
C GLU A 122 -5.19 -25.90 -7.54
N PRO A 123 -4.44 -26.75 -8.23
CA PRO A 123 -3.31 -26.27 -8.99
C PRO A 123 -3.77 -25.39 -10.15
N PRO A 124 -3.04 -24.30 -10.47
CA PRO A 124 -3.39 -23.46 -11.60
C PRO A 124 -3.33 -24.23 -12.92
N SER A 125 -4.27 -23.94 -13.82
CA SER A 125 -4.21 -24.39 -15.19
C SER A 125 -3.14 -23.56 -15.93
N MET A 126 -1.95 -24.11 -16.02
CA MET A 126 -0.82 -23.47 -16.73
C MET A 126 -0.42 -24.34 -17.92
N PRO A 127 -0.70 -23.91 -19.16
CA PRO A 127 -0.40 -24.71 -20.36
C PRO A 127 1.07 -25.09 -20.52
N LEU A 128 1.98 -24.25 -20.02
CA LEU A 128 3.43 -24.43 -20.12
C LEU A 128 4.05 -25.17 -18.92
N ALA A 129 3.30 -25.38 -17.83
CA ALA A 129 3.83 -26.06 -16.66
C ALA A 129 3.52 -27.55 -16.71
N VAL A 130 4.55 -28.37 -16.83
CA VAL A 130 4.49 -29.85 -16.81
C VAL A 130 4.79 -30.32 -15.38
N GLY A 131 4.15 -31.39 -14.94
CA GLY A 131 4.45 -32.04 -13.68
C GLY A 131 3.29 -32.12 -12.68
N SER A 132 3.61 -32.37 -11.42
CA SER A 132 2.62 -32.51 -10.33
C SER A 132 1.86 -31.20 -10.06
N PRO A 133 0.70 -31.26 -9.38
CA PRO A 133 -0.05 -30.08 -8.95
C PRO A 133 0.82 -29.07 -8.19
N LEU A 134 1.69 -29.56 -7.32
CA LEU A 134 2.61 -28.71 -6.54
C LEU A 134 3.67 -28.05 -7.43
N ALA A 135 4.20 -28.77 -8.44
CA ALA A 135 5.16 -28.21 -9.39
C ALA A 135 4.54 -27.09 -10.24
N LYS A 136 3.30 -27.25 -10.69
CA LYS A 136 2.54 -26.22 -11.41
C LYS A 136 2.31 -24.98 -10.55
N PHE A 137 1.92 -25.17 -9.29
CA PHE A 137 1.75 -24.07 -8.34
C PHE A 137 3.08 -23.35 -8.09
N ALA A 138 4.17 -24.09 -7.84
CA ALA A 138 5.48 -23.51 -7.62
C ALA A 138 5.96 -22.68 -8.83
N ALA A 139 5.72 -23.17 -10.07
CA ALA A 139 6.02 -22.43 -11.28
C ALA A 139 5.18 -21.15 -11.41
N GLY A 140 3.87 -21.22 -11.12
CA GLY A 140 2.99 -20.05 -11.10
C GLY A 140 3.40 -19.02 -10.05
N LEU A 141 3.75 -19.48 -8.86
CA LEU A 141 4.24 -18.61 -7.78
C LEU A 141 5.57 -17.96 -8.12
N ALA A 142 6.50 -18.69 -8.77
CA ALA A 142 7.75 -18.14 -9.25
C ALA A 142 7.53 -17.07 -10.33
N LEU A 143 6.59 -17.29 -11.24
CA LEU A 143 6.21 -16.31 -12.26
C LEU A 143 5.57 -15.07 -11.62
N ALA A 144 4.69 -15.25 -10.65
CA ALA A 144 4.08 -14.16 -9.89
C ALA A 144 5.12 -13.37 -9.08
N ALA A 145 6.08 -14.05 -8.45
CA ALA A 145 7.17 -13.45 -7.70
C ALA A 145 8.17 -12.66 -8.59
N THR A 146 8.22 -12.94 -9.87
CA THR A 146 9.11 -12.25 -10.82
C THR A 146 8.31 -11.32 -11.73
N ALA A 147 7.70 -11.85 -12.78
CA ALA A 147 6.96 -11.05 -13.76
C ALA A 147 5.77 -10.33 -13.14
N GLY A 148 5.01 -10.98 -12.23
CA GLY A 148 3.89 -10.37 -11.53
C GLY A 148 4.30 -9.15 -10.71
N VAL A 149 5.41 -9.24 -9.98
CA VAL A 149 5.97 -8.12 -9.21
C VAL A 149 6.44 -7.00 -10.14
N LEU A 150 7.12 -7.32 -11.24
CA LEU A 150 7.59 -6.34 -12.22
C LEU A 150 6.43 -5.61 -12.90
N LEU A 151 5.36 -6.31 -13.24
CA LEU A 151 4.15 -5.71 -13.84
C LEU A 151 3.37 -4.85 -12.85
N SER A 152 3.37 -5.22 -11.57
CA SER A 152 2.72 -4.45 -10.50
C SER A 152 3.54 -3.23 -10.05
N PHE A 153 4.83 -3.18 -10.38
CA PHE A 153 5.73 -2.14 -9.88
C PHE A 153 5.33 -0.71 -10.32
N PRO A 154 4.97 -0.43 -11.59
CA PRO A 154 4.55 0.90 -12.02
C PRO A 154 3.27 1.39 -11.31
N THR A 155 2.26 0.53 -11.17
CA THR A 155 0.99 0.87 -10.49
C THR A 155 1.20 1.11 -9.00
N SER A 156 1.99 0.25 -8.34
CA SER A 156 2.40 0.45 -6.95
C SER A 156 3.21 1.74 -6.76
N ALA A 157 4.08 2.10 -7.71
CA ALA A 157 4.78 3.38 -7.68
C ALA A 157 3.82 4.56 -7.81
N GLY A 158 2.81 4.47 -8.68
CA GLY A 158 1.76 5.47 -8.82
C GLY A 158 1.05 5.74 -7.49
N GLU A 159 0.68 4.69 -6.78
CA GLU A 159 0.06 4.82 -5.46
C GLU A 159 1.03 5.35 -4.39
N GLU A 160 2.20 4.74 -4.25
CA GLU A 160 3.11 5.10 -3.16
C GLU A 160 3.66 6.52 -3.27
N ILE A 161 3.83 7.07 -4.48
CA ILE A 161 4.18 8.47 -4.71
C ILE A 161 3.11 9.41 -4.11
N GLY A 162 1.84 9.02 -4.23
CA GLY A 162 0.73 9.76 -3.62
C GLY A 162 0.64 9.54 -2.11
N TRP A 163 0.54 8.30 -1.67
CA TRP A 163 0.25 7.96 -0.28
C TRP A 163 1.44 8.19 0.65
N ARG A 164 2.60 7.59 0.36
CA ARG A 164 3.79 7.66 1.22
C ARG A 164 4.77 8.75 0.78
N GLY A 165 4.68 9.17 -0.50
CA GLY A 165 5.47 10.28 -1.03
C GLY A 165 4.89 11.66 -0.72
N TYR A 166 3.55 11.79 -0.57
CA TYR A 166 2.90 13.08 -0.33
C TYR A 166 1.98 13.08 0.89
N LEU A 167 0.91 12.28 0.89
CA LEU A 167 -0.15 12.34 1.90
C LEU A 167 0.40 12.17 3.32
N LEU A 168 1.10 11.07 3.59
CA LEU A 168 1.63 10.78 4.92
C LEU A 168 2.61 11.84 5.43
N PRO A 169 3.65 12.28 4.69
CA PRO A 169 4.53 13.36 5.12
C PRO A 169 3.78 14.66 5.40
N ARG A 170 2.84 15.05 4.54
CA ARG A 170 2.05 16.27 4.74
C ARG A 170 1.09 16.17 5.93
N MET A 171 0.53 14.99 6.24
CA MET A 171 -0.25 14.78 7.46
C MET A 171 0.60 14.95 8.73
N ILE A 172 1.84 14.46 8.73
CA ILE A 172 2.78 14.63 9.84
C ILE A 172 3.10 16.12 10.02
N GLU A 173 3.48 16.82 8.96
CA GLU A 173 3.78 18.26 8.97
C GLU A 173 2.57 19.12 9.36
N ALA A 174 1.36 18.72 8.95
CA ALA A 174 0.10 19.37 9.31
C ALA A 174 -0.35 19.09 10.75
N ARG A 175 0.37 18.24 11.47
CA ARG A 175 0.05 17.76 12.83
C ARG A 175 -1.32 17.10 12.92
N ILE A 176 -1.67 16.32 11.93
CA ILE A 176 -2.87 15.47 11.98
C ILE A 176 -2.64 14.39 13.05
N PRO A 177 -3.57 14.19 14.00
CA PRO A 177 -3.46 13.12 14.98
C PRO A 177 -3.39 11.75 14.31
N GLN A 178 -2.52 10.87 14.79
CA GLN A 178 -2.34 9.50 14.29
C GLN A 178 -2.20 9.41 12.75
N PRO A 179 -1.26 10.14 12.14
CA PRO A 179 -1.20 10.31 10.69
C PRO A 179 -1.03 8.98 9.94
N ILE A 180 -0.36 7.98 10.54
CA ILE A 180 -0.20 6.64 9.97
C ILE A 180 -1.55 5.93 9.87
N LEU A 181 -2.35 5.95 10.95
CA LEU A 181 -3.68 5.33 10.96
C LEU A 181 -4.61 6.04 9.96
N VAL A 182 -4.65 7.37 10.02
CA VAL A 182 -5.54 8.17 9.15
C VAL A 182 -5.18 7.97 7.68
N SER A 183 -3.90 8.05 7.30
CA SER A 183 -3.48 7.84 5.92
C SER A 183 -3.77 6.42 5.42
N SER A 184 -3.65 5.41 6.29
CA SER A 184 -3.96 4.02 5.97
C SER A 184 -5.46 3.79 5.78
N LEU A 185 -6.29 4.39 6.63
CA LEU A 185 -7.75 4.35 6.48
C LEU A 185 -8.21 5.07 5.21
N VAL A 186 -7.62 6.22 4.88
CA VAL A 186 -7.90 6.93 3.61
C VAL A 186 -7.56 6.03 2.42
N TRP A 187 -6.40 5.36 2.45
CA TRP A 187 -5.99 4.42 1.41
C TRP A 187 -6.95 3.22 1.28
N GLY A 188 -7.33 2.59 2.40
CA GLY A 188 -8.30 1.50 2.40
C GLY A 188 -9.68 1.93 1.92
N ALA A 189 -10.18 3.08 2.41
CA ALA A 189 -11.48 3.63 1.99
C ALA A 189 -11.52 3.99 0.50
N TRP A 190 -10.39 4.40 -0.07
CA TRP A 190 -10.24 4.68 -1.49
C TRP A 190 -10.44 3.44 -2.39
N HIS A 191 -10.27 2.21 -1.89
CA HIS A 191 -10.58 0.99 -2.63
C HIS A 191 -12.06 0.55 -2.52
N LEU A 192 -12.82 1.07 -1.54
CA LEU A 192 -14.20 0.61 -1.31
C LEU A 192 -15.12 0.78 -2.53
N PRO A 193 -15.07 1.85 -3.36
CA PRO A 193 -15.93 1.97 -4.52
C PRO A 193 -15.78 0.81 -5.51
N VAL A 194 -14.56 0.39 -5.83
CA VAL A 194 -14.30 -0.73 -6.75
C VAL A 194 -14.62 -2.09 -6.11
N LEU A 195 -14.48 -2.21 -4.78
CA LEU A 195 -14.92 -3.39 -4.05
C LEU A 195 -16.44 -3.53 -4.11
N PHE A 196 -17.19 -2.47 -3.80
CA PHE A 196 -18.65 -2.51 -3.85
C PHE A 196 -19.21 -2.63 -5.27
N ALA A 197 -18.46 -2.20 -6.30
CA ALA A 197 -18.77 -2.43 -7.70
C ALA A 197 -18.51 -3.88 -8.16
N GLY A 198 -17.92 -4.74 -7.30
CA GLY A 198 -17.63 -6.14 -7.62
C GLY A 198 -16.45 -6.35 -8.57
N VAL A 199 -15.62 -5.31 -8.80
CA VAL A 199 -14.44 -5.39 -9.70
C VAL A 199 -13.12 -5.48 -8.95
N TYR A 200 -13.16 -5.64 -7.63
CA TYR A 200 -11.97 -5.76 -6.77
C TYR A 200 -12.22 -6.69 -5.57
N ALA A 201 -11.34 -7.68 -5.37
CA ALA A 201 -11.16 -8.49 -4.15
C ALA A 201 -12.46 -8.90 -3.42
N THR A 202 -13.48 -9.35 -4.16
CA THR A 202 -14.78 -9.69 -3.59
C THR A 202 -14.77 -11.10 -3.00
N GLY A 203 -15.17 -11.22 -1.72
CA GLY A 203 -15.52 -12.48 -1.08
C GLY A 203 -17.04 -12.70 -1.09
N PRO A 204 -17.54 -13.74 -0.42
CA PRO A 204 -18.95 -14.08 -0.38
C PRO A 204 -19.83 -13.02 0.32
N SER A 205 -19.22 -12.10 1.05
CA SER A 205 -19.88 -10.97 1.69
C SER A 205 -19.09 -9.69 1.45
N LEU A 206 -19.70 -8.73 0.74
CA LEU A 206 -19.10 -7.42 0.48
C LEU A 206 -18.71 -6.67 1.77
N TRP A 207 -19.53 -6.80 2.83
CA TRP A 207 -19.25 -6.13 4.11
C TRP A 207 -18.06 -6.77 4.84
N VAL A 208 -17.96 -8.12 4.83
CA VAL A 208 -16.79 -8.81 5.40
C VAL A 208 -15.54 -8.44 4.63
N SER A 209 -15.61 -8.40 3.30
CA SER A 209 -14.49 -7.98 2.44
C SER A 209 -14.10 -6.52 2.68
N ALA A 210 -15.07 -5.61 2.85
CA ALA A 210 -14.80 -4.21 3.15
C ALA A 210 -14.09 -4.01 4.50
N ILE A 211 -14.55 -4.71 5.55
CA ILE A 211 -13.91 -4.68 6.86
C ILE A 211 -12.51 -5.29 6.78
N GLY A 212 -12.37 -6.45 6.13
CA GLY A 212 -11.08 -7.09 5.90
C GLY A 212 -10.10 -6.17 5.17
N LEU A 213 -10.56 -5.50 4.11
CA LEU A 213 -9.77 -4.55 3.35
C LEU A 213 -9.27 -3.37 4.21
N LEU A 214 -10.15 -2.79 5.03
CA LEU A 214 -9.76 -1.69 5.91
C LEU A 214 -8.72 -2.13 6.96
N ILE A 215 -8.86 -3.32 7.53
CA ILE A 215 -7.89 -3.88 8.48
C ILE A 215 -6.56 -4.16 7.78
N THR A 216 -6.60 -4.78 6.59
CA THR A 216 -5.41 -5.02 5.74
C THR A 216 -4.71 -3.70 5.41
N ALA A 217 -5.46 -2.68 4.98
CA ALA A 217 -4.91 -1.37 4.65
C ALA A 217 -4.24 -0.70 5.86
N VAL A 218 -4.80 -0.84 7.06
CA VAL A 218 -4.20 -0.31 8.30
C VAL A 218 -2.91 -1.08 8.63
N ALA A 219 -2.90 -2.40 8.55
CA ALA A 219 -1.74 -3.20 8.90
C ALA A 219 -0.60 -3.06 7.88
N VAL A 220 -0.88 -3.19 6.57
CA VAL A 220 0.11 -2.96 5.49
C VAL A 220 0.54 -1.51 5.49
N GLY A 221 -0.41 -0.57 5.65
CA GLY A 221 -0.15 0.85 5.71
C GLY A 221 0.82 1.26 6.82
N ALA A 222 0.70 0.64 8.01
CA ALA A 222 1.63 0.86 9.11
C ALA A 222 3.05 0.35 8.77
N ILE A 223 3.17 -0.80 8.10
CA ILE A 223 4.46 -1.36 7.67
C ILE A 223 5.09 -0.48 6.59
N LEU A 224 4.31 -0.04 5.60
CA LEU A 224 4.77 0.88 4.56
C LEU A 224 5.19 2.23 5.15
N ALA A 225 4.44 2.78 6.10
CA ALA A 225 4.80 4.00 6.81
C ALA A 225 6.12 3.84 7.59
N TRP A 226 6.31 2.70 8.27
CA TRP A 226 7.57 2.39 8.93
C TRP A 226 8.74 2.34 7.94
N LEU A 227 8.58 1.62 6.82
CA LEU A 227 9.60 1.58 5.77
C LEU A 227 9.91 2.99 5.26
N ARG A 228 8.88 3.80 4.97
CA ARG A 228 9.03 5.17 4.48
C ARG A 228 9.77 6.06 5.46
N LEU A 229 9.33 6.08 6.70
CA LEU A 229 9.87 6.97 7.74
C LEU A 229 11.22 6.48 8.27
N GLY A 230 11.40 5.17 8.40
CA GLY A 230 12.64 4.58 8.91
C GLY A 230 13.78 4.61 7.91
N THR A 231 13.48 4.54 6.61
CA THR A 231 14.50 4.54 5.55
C THR A 231 14.68 5.90 4.88
N GLY A 232 13.72 6.78 5.02
CA GLY A 232 13.67 8.03 4.27
C GLY A 232 13.61 7.83 2.74
N SER A 233 13.18 6.64 2.27
CA SER A 233 13.11 6.27 0.86
C SER A 233 11.75 5.71 0.50
N ILE A 234 11.27 6.00 -0.72
CA ILE A 234 10.01 5.45 -1.25
C ILE A 234 10.18 4.03 -1.83
N TRP A 235 11.39 3.66 -2.26
CA TRP A 235 11.63 2.42 -2.99
C TRP A 235 11.25 1.14 -2.24
N PRO A 236 11.54 0.97 -0.94
CA PRO A 236 11.09 -0.21 -0.20
C PRO A 236 9.57 -0.30 -0.10
N CYS A 237 8.87 0.84 -0.06
CA CYS A 237 7.40 0.86 -0.05
C CYS A 237 6.85 0.37 -1.39
N ILE A 238 7.38 0.88 -2.50
CA ILE A 238 6.98 0.45 -3.85
C ILE A 238 7.23 -1.05 -4.02
N LEU A 239 8.40 -1.55 -3.59
CA LEU A 239 8.73 -2.97 -3.71
C LEU A 239 7.79 -3.85 -2.87
N LEU A 240 7.54 -3.49 -1.59
CA LEU A 240 6.64 -4.27 -0.75
C LEU A 240 5.22 -4.29 -1.35
N HIS A 241 4.72 -3.15 -1.79
CA HIS A 241 3.41 -3.03 -2.40
C HIS A 241 3.31 -3.84 -3.71
N ALA A 242 4.30 -3.73 -4.59
CA ALA A 242 4.34 -4.51 -5.83
C ALA A 242 4.42 -6.02 -5.56
N THR A 243 5.19 -6.44 -4.54
CA THR A 243 5.29 -7.84 -4.14
C THR A 243 3.97 -8.33 -3.52
N TRP A 244 3.29 -7.48 -2.74
CA TRP A 244 1.95 -7.78 -2.22
C TRP A 244 0.96 -8.04 -3.36
N ASN A 245 0.88 -7.15 -4.33
CA ASN A 245 -0.01 -7.30 -5.48
C ASN A 245 0.35 -8.51 -6.33
N GLY A 246 1.63 -8.72 -6.62
CA GLY A 246 2.08 -9.86 -7.42
C GLY A 246 1.87 -11.22 -6.75
N LEU A 247 2.01 -11.30 -5.42
CA LEU A 247 1.96 -12.57 -4.71
C LEU A 247 0.62 -12.83 -4.01
N ILE A 248 0.12 -11.88 -3.21
CA ILE A 248 -1.11 -12.11 -2.45
C ILE A 248 -2.32 -12.04 -3.38
N ASN A 249 -2.39 -11.02 -4.26
CA ASN A 249 -3.55 -10.82 -5.13
C ASN A 249 -3.52 -11.68 -6.40
N ALA A 250 -2.35 -12.09 -6.88
CA ALA A 250 -2.24 -12.89 -8.08
C ALA A 250 -1.64 -14.28 -7.83
N GLY A 251 -0.47 -14.39 -7.16
CA GLY A 251 0.29 -15.61 -7.08
C GLY A 251 -0.37 -16.72 -6.25
N PHE A 252 -0.63 -16.46 -4.98
CA PHE A 252 -1.22 -17.44 -4.07
C PHE A 252 -2.68 -17.77 -4.41
N THR A 253 -3.44 -16.81 -4.92
CA THR A 253 -4.83 -17.02 -5.35
C THR A 253 -4.97 -18.01 -6.51
N LEU A 254 -3.92 -18.20 -7.33
CA LEU A 254 -3.92 -19.19 -8.42
C LEU A 254 -4.15 -20.63 -7.95
N ALA A 255 -3.89 -20.93 -6.68
CA ALA A 255 -4.02 -22.29 -6.13
C ALA A 255 -5.29 -22.47 -5.30
N VAL A 256 -6.26 -21.58 -5.40
CA VAL A 256 -7.49 -21.64 -4.62
C VAL A 256 -8.69 -21.83 -5.52
N HIS A 257 -9.49 -22.85 -5.21
CA HIS A 257 -10.78 -23.03 -5.84
C HIS A 257 -11.72 -21.87 -5.48
N ASN A 258 -12.45 -21.35 -6.47
CA ASN A 258 -13.38 -20.22 -6.29
C ASN A 258 -12.78 -19.07 -5.47
N HIS A 259 -11.58 -18.63 -5.87
CA HIS A 259 -10.83 -17.59 -5.15
C HIS A 259 -11.64 -16.30 -4.94
N VAL A 260 -12.55 -15.96 -5.84
CA VAL A 260 -13.45 -14.80 -5.74
C VAL A 260 -14.45 -14.94 -4.59
N GLU A 261 -14.88 -16.18 -4.30
CA GLU A 261 -15.87 -16.46 -3.25
C GLU A 261 -15.23 -16.92 -1.93
N ASN A 262 -13.90 -17.02 -1.87
CA ASN A 262 -13.23 -17.58 -0.71
C ASN A 262 -13.13 -16.55 0.42
N MET A 263 -13.83 -16.82 1.54
CA MET A 263 -13.85 -15.98 2.73
C MET A 263 -12.52 -16.02 3.52
N TRP A 264 -11.71 -17.06 3.34
CA TRP A 264 -10.57 -17.36 4.21
C TRP A 264 -9.26 -16.78 3.71
N VAL A 265 -9.06 -16.73 2.40
CA VAL A 265 -7.82 -16.30 1.74
C VAL A 265 -8.09 -15.19 0.73
N GLY A 266 -7.03 -14.65 0.12
CA GLY A 266 -7.10 -13.40 -0.64
C GLY A 266 -6.80 -12.21 0.25
N GLU A 267 -6.65 -11.04 -0.35
CA GLU A 267 -6.26 -9.81 0.35
C GLU A 267 -7.22 -9.41 1.48
N THR A 268 -8.49 -9.71 1.31
CA THR A 268 -9.56 -9.41 2.29
C THR A 268 -9.94 -10.62 3.13
N GLY A 269 -9.31 -11.78 2.89
CA GLY A 269 -9.63 -13.04 3.55
C GLY A 269 -9.22 -13.07 5.03
N ILE A 270 -10.06 -13.69 5.85
CA ILE A 270 -9.92 -13.67 7.32
C ILE A 270 -8.54 -14.15 7.77
N ILE A 271 -7.99 -15.23 7.19
CA ILE A 271 -6.69 -15.77 7.59
C ILE A 271 -5.56 -14.84 7.20
N VAL A 272 -5.61 -14.25 6.00
CA VAL A 272 -4.60 -13.26 5.57
C VAL A 272 -4.64 -12.03 6.48
N VAL A 273 -5.83 -11.52 6.80
CA VAL A 273 -6.03 -10.39 7.72
C VAL A 273 -5.47 -10.71 9.11
N VAL A 274 -5.81 -11.86 9.69
CA VAL A 274 -5.30 -12.27 11.01
C VAL A 274 -3.78 -12.42 11.00
N THR A 275 -3.22 -13.12 10.00
CA THR A 275 -1.78 -13.30 9.85
C THR A 275 -1.05 -11.96 9.75
N LEU A 276 -1.61 -11.03 8.99
CA LEU A 276 -1.06 -9.69 8.80
C LEU A 276 -1.11 -8.85 10.08
N VAL A 277 -2.23 -8.88 10.80
CA VAL A 277 -2.37 -8.20 12.10
C VAL A 277 -1.37 -8.77 13.10
N MET A 278 -1.23 -10.08 13.19
CA MET A 278 -0.22 -10.73 14.05
C MET A 278 1.20 -10.28 13.69
N ALA A 279 1.53 -10.28 12.39
CA ALA A 279 2.83 -9.81 11.93
C ALA A 279 3.08 -8.34 12.29
N ALA A 280 2.09 -7.46 12.10
CA ALA A 280 2.18 -6.05 12.48
C ALA A 280 2.36 -5.87 13.99
N LEU A 281 1.65 -6.65 14.82
CA LEU A 281 1.81 -6.63 16.28
C LEU A 281 3.20 -7.13 16.72
N LEU A 282 3.74 -8.18 16.12
CA LEU A 282 5.09 -8.67 16.39
C LEU A 282 6.17 -7.64 16.00
N LEU A 283 5.92 -6.89 14.94
CA LEU A 283 6.82 -5.85 14.46
C LEU A 283 6.62 -4.50 15.15
N LYS A 284 5.55 -4.30 15.95
CA LYS A 284 5.16 -2.99 16.50
C LYS A 284 6.29 -2.22 17.19
N ASN A 285 7.19 -2.92 17.92
CA ASN A 285 8.30 -2.28 18.60
C ASN A 285 9.42 -1.81 17.64
N LYS A 286 9.51 -2.44 16.45
CA LYS A 286 10.41 -2.03 15.36
C LYS A 286 9.76 -0.98 14.47
N LEU A 287 8.40 -0.92 14.45
CA LEU A 287 7.59 -0.01 13.64
C LEU A 287 7.41 1.37 14.29
N LYS A 288 7.93 1.61 15.50
CA LYS A 288 7.93 2.95 16.12
C LYS A 288 8.82 3.86 15.28
N PRO A 289 8.30 4.97 14.70
CA PRO A 289 9.15 5.98 14.09
C PRO A 289 10.13 6.46 15.17
N ALA A 290 11.38 6.69 14.80
CA ALA A 290 12.31 7.35 15.70
C ALA A 290 11.65 8.66 16.15
N GLN A 291 11.48 8.84 17.46
CA GLN A 291 10.74 9.98 18.06
C GLN A 291 11.27 11.36 17.62
N SER A 292 12.47 11.40 17.01
CA SER A 292 13.10 12.59 16.44
C SER A 292 12.41 13.18 15.18
N LEU A 293 11.40 12.51 14.61
CA LEU A 293 10.66 13.03 13.44
C LEU A 293 9.33 13.68 13.84
N CYS A 294 8.93 13.60 15.10
CA CYS A 294 7.70 14.19 15.64
C CYS A 294 7.95 15.35 16.63
N SER A 295 9.22 15.67 16.93
CA SER A 295 9.61 16.79 17.81
C SER A 295 9.87 18.08 17.03
#